data_1aa4e4caf5f83879c4401d9c7e6708b5
#
_entry.id   1aa4e4caf5f83879c4401d9c7e6708b5
#
_cell.length_a   1.000
_cell.length_b   1.000
_cell.length_c   1.000
_cell.angle_alpha   90.00
_cell.angle_beta   90.00
_cell.angle_gamma   90.00
#
_symmetry.space_group_name_H-M   'P 1'
#
loop_
_entity.id
_entity.type
_entity.pdbx_description
1 polymer ?
#
loop_
_entity_poly.entity_id
_entity_poly.type
_entity_poly.pdbx_seq_one_letter_code
_entity_poly.pdbx_strand_id
1 'polypeptide(L)'
;MAVAGRGRLCPVCLRPAKDGACPEHGPWGPHQLATADDRRAAARAAWLPFEPVLHACPRCLGEVAEGRRGYECVDHAGARDPHGPFLVDELLGVSAQRDAAASRGRLARRAQVQSRPRPQLPALPLPDAARLWRLIAAATVLAATVAFLSR
;
A
#
# COMPACT_ATOMS: atom_id res chain seq x y z
N MET A 1 28.48 -8.17 -4.38
CA MET A 1 27.23 -7.52 -4.82
C MET A 1 26.22 -7.69 -3.70
N ALA A 2 25.94 -6.64 -2.94
CA ALA A 2 24.93 -6.66 -1.88
C ALA A 2 23.56 -6.74 -2.54
N VAL A 3 22.87 -7.86 -2.37
CA VAL A 3 21.46 -8.00 -2.72
C VAL A 3 20.71 -6.99 -1.87
N ALA A 4 20.24 -5.90 -2.49
CA ALA A 4 19.42 -4.90 -1.84
C ALA A 4 18.31 -5.63 -1.08
N GLY A 5 18.33 -5.52 0.23
CA GLY A 5 17.47 -6.25 1.14
C GLY A 5 16.02 -6.03 0.74
N ARG A 6 15.37 -7.09 0.27
CA ARG A 6 13.92 -7.11 0.11
C ARG A 6 13.36 -6.77 1.47
N GLY A 7 12.83 -5.55 1.61
CA GLY A 7 12.42 -4.98 2.87
C GLY A 7 11.52 -5.96 3.63
N ARG A 8 12.01 -6.45 4.76
CA ARG A 8 11.26 -7.31 5.67
C ARG A 8 10.25 -6.45 6.42
N LEU A 9 9.04 -6.95 6.54
CA LEU A 9 7.91 -6.20 7.06
C LEU A 9 7.40 -6.87 8.34
N CYS A 10 6.91 -6.06 9.27
CA CYS A 10 6.17 -6.57 10.41
C CYS A 10 4.95 -7.39 9.94
N PRO A 11 4.74 -8.62 10.43
CA PRO A 11 3.63 -9.45 9.99
C PRO A 11 2.26 -8.88 10.38
N VAL A 12 2.18 -8.06 11.42
CA VAL A 12 0.94 -7.47 11.90
C VAL A 12 0.56 -6.20 11.12
N CYS A 13 1.44 -5.19 11.10
CA CYS A 13 1.11 -3.89 10.49
C CYS A 13 1.67 -3.68 9.09
N LEU A 14 2.49 -4.59 8.60
CA LEU A 14 3.14 -4.57 7.28
C LEU A 14 4.01 -3.31 7.03
N ARG A 15 4.45 -2.64 8.09
CA ARG A 15 5.46 -1.58 8.04
C ARG A 15 6.85 -2.20 7.99
N PRO A 16 7.85 -1.49 7.43
CA PRO A 16 9.23 -1.96 7.47
C PRO A 16 9.68 -2.28 8.90
N ALA A 17 10.22 -3.47 9.10
CA ALA A 17 10.84 -3.88 10.36
C ALA A 17 12.34 -3.62 10.27
N LYS A 18 12.84 -2.67 11.06
CA LYS A 18 14.26 -2.38 11.13
C LYS A 18 14.92 -3.43 12.03
N ASP A 19 15.95 -4.09 11.53
CA ASP A 19 16.68 -5.14 12.25
C ASP A 19 15.77 -6.24 12.84
N GLY A 20 14.66 -6.53 12.16
CA GLY A 20 13.68 -7.51 12.60
C GLY A 20 12.69 -7.00 13.65
N ALA A 21 12.78 -5.76 14.11
CA ALA A 21 11.90 -5.20 15.12
C ALA A 21 10.89 -4.18 14.55
N CYS A 22 9.67 -4.27 15.03
CA CYS A 22 8.63 -3.26 14.80
C CYS A 22 8.43 -2.45 16.08
N PRO A 23 8.41 -1.12 16.03
CA PRO A 23 8.22 -0.29 17.22
C PRO A 23 6.89 -0.54 17.95
N GLU A 24 5.85 -0.96 17.22
CA GLU A 24 4.51 -1.18 17.77
C GLU A 24 4.26 -2.64 18.18
N HIS A 25 4.96 -3.61 17.54
CA HIS A 25 4.65 -5.04 17.69
C HIS A 25 5.84 -5.89 18.13
N GLY A 26 6.96 -5.24 18.50
CA GLY A 26 8.13 -5.90 19.06
C GLY A 26 9.03 -6.62 18.04
N PRO A 27 9.97 -7.44 18.53
CA PRO A 27 10.89 -8.19 17.69
C PRO A 27 10.21 -9.41 17.06
N TRP A 28 10.65 -9.76 15.85
CA TRP A 28 10.17 -10.90 15.09
C TRP A 28 11.35 -11.74 14.59
N GLY A 29 11.21 -13.04 14.61
CA GLY A 29 12.19 -13.94 13.99
C GLY A 29 12.27 -13.74 12.47
N PRO A 30 13.41 -14.05 11.84
CA PRO A 30 13.62 -13.82 10.40
C PRO A 30 12.57 -14.50 9.50
N HIS A 31 12.07 -15.68 9.91
CA HIS A 31 11.08 -16.47 9.20
C HIS A 31 9.64 -15.98 9.42
N GLN A 32 9.40 -15.21 10.48
CA GLN A 32 8.08 -14.60 10.78
C GLN A 32 7.85 -13.32 9.98
N LEU A 33 8.92 -12.63 9.58
CA LEU A 33 8.83 -11.36 8.88
C LEU A 33 8.16 -11.52 7.51
N ALA A 34 7.17 -10.70 7.24
CA ALA A 34 6.48 -10.67 5.96
C ALA A 34 7.35 -10.06 4.87
N THR A 35 7.11 -10.47 3.64
CA THR A 35 7.75 -9.95 2.43
C THR A 35 6.85 -9.00 1.66
N ALA A 36 7.37 -8.37 0.62
CA ALA A 36 6.55 -7.56 -0.28
C ALA A 36 5.48 -8.39 -1.02
N ASP A 37 5.74 -9.69 -1.24
CA ASP A 37 4.77 -10.60 -1.84
C ASP A 37 3.63 -10.92 -0.87
N ASP A 38 3.96 -11.19 0.40
CA ASP A 38 2.96 -11.36 1.45
C ASP A 38 2.08 -10.13 1.59
N ARG A 39 2.67 -8.94 1.51
CA ARG A 39 1.92 -7.67 1.52
C ARG A 39 0.96 -7.56 0.33
N ARG A 40 1.39 -7.96 -0.88
CA ARG A 40 0.53 -7.96 -2.07
C ARG A 40 -0.61 -8.97 -1.94
N ALA A 41 -0.31 -10.17 -1.46
CA ALA A 41 -1.31 -11.20 -1.19
C ALA A 41 -2.32 -10.74 -0.14
N ALA A 42 -1.84 -10.15 0.96
CA ALA A 42 -2.67 -9.57 2.00
C ALA A 42 -3.59 -8.44 1.48
N ALA A 43 -3.07 -7.57 0.61
CA ALA A 43 -3.87 -6.52 0.00
C ALA A 43 -5.00 -7.09 -0.87
N ARG A 44 -4.75 -8.18 -1.60
CA ARG A 44 -5.81 -8.87 -2.37
C ARG A 44 -6.85 -9.53 -1.47
N ALA A 45 -6.41 -10.17 -0.40
CA ALA A 45 -7.29 -10.89 0.53
C ALA A 45 -8.10 -9.95 1.46
N ALA A 46 -7.73 -8.68 1.58
CA ALA A 46 -8.36 -7.73 2.50
C ALA A 46 -9.84 -7.43 2.22
N TRP A 47 -10.34 -7.86 1.06
CA TRP A 47 -11.75 -7.72 0.66
C TRP A 47 -12.61 -8.92 1.04
N LEU A 48 -11.99 -10.02 1.48
CA LEU A 48 -12.71 -11.20 1.92
C LEU A 48 -13.13 -11.03 3.39
N PRO A 49 -14.26 -11.62 3.80
CA PRO A 49 -14.62 -11.72 5.20
C PRO A 49 -13.48 -12.37 5.97
N PHE A 50 -13.08 -11.74 7.07
CA PHE A 50 -12.02 -12.27 7.92
C PHE A 50 -12.62 -12.96 9.13
N GLU A 51 -12.45 -14.28 9.18
CA GLU A 51 -12.81 -15.11 10.32
C GLU A 51 -11.52 -15.52 11.05
N PRO A 52 -11.31 -15.08 12.31
CA PRO A 52 -10.12 -15.45 13.05
C PRO A 52 -10.17 -16.94 13.42
N VAL A 53 -9.03 -17.61 13.27
CA VAL A 53 -8.81 -18.98 13.75
C VAL A 53 -8.03 -18.96 15.06
N LEU A 54 -7.95 -20.07 15.78
CA LEU A 54 -7.25 -20.13 17.06
C LEU A 54 -5.79 -19.70 16.94
N HIS A 55 -5.12 -20.20 15.92
CA HIS A 55 -3.74 -19.86 15.57
C HIS A 55 -3.61 -19.66 14.06
N ALA A 56 -2.93 -18.58 13.66
CA ALA A 56 -2.71 -18.30 12.26
C ALA A 56 -1.23 -18.04 11.96
N CYS A 57 -0.87 -18.30 10.71
CA CYS A 57 0.44 -17.98 10.17
C CYS A 57 0.73 -16.47 10.32
N PRO A 58 1.83 -16.06 10.96
CA PRO A 58 2.16 -14.65 11.16
C PRO A 58 2.39 -13.90 9.84
N ARG A 59 2.80 -14.59 8.78
CA ARG A 59 3.10 -13.97 7.48
C ARG A 59 1.86 -13.69 6.63
N CYS A 60 0.94 -14.65 6.54
CA CYS A 60 -0.20 -14.53 5.62
C CYS A 60 -1.57 -14.56 6.29
N LEU A 61 -1.67 -14.87 7.57
CA LEU A 61 -2.90 -15.14 8.33
C LEU A 61 -3.64 -16.42 7.88
N GLY A 62 -3.03 -17.25 7.04
CA GLY A 62 -3.60 -18.52 6.64
C GLY A 62 -3.58 -19.54 7.77
N GLU A 63 -4.30 -20.62 7.56
CA GLU A 63 -4.35 -21.76 8.46
C GLU A 63 -2.97 -22.41 8.62
N VAL A 64 -2.71 -22.93 9.81
CA VAL A 64 -1.50 -23.68 10.12
C VAL A 64 -1.84 -25.09 10.54
N ALA A 65 -1.02 -26.04 10.10
CA ALA A 65 -1.09 -27.43 10.50
C ALA A 65 0.16 -27.84 11.27
N GLU A 66 0.00 -28.73 12.23
CA GLU A 66 1.11 -29.29 12.97
C GLU A 66 1.93 -30.22 12.06
N GLY A 67 3.23 -29.94 11.93
CA GLY A 67 4.20 -30.72 11.20
C GLY A 67 5.25 -31.32 12.14
N ARG A 68 6.21 -32.06 11.56
CA ARG A 68 7.25 -32.72 12.36
C ARG A 68 8.20 -31.78 13.10
N ARG A 69 8.32 -30.53 12.66
CA ARG A 69 9.27 -29.52 13.19
C ARG A 69 8.58 -28.31 13.82
N GLY A 70 7.26 -28.33 13.92
CA GLY A 70 6.44 -27.20 14.36
C GLY A 70 5.25 -26.99 13.42
N TYR A 71 4.65 -25.81 13.49
CA TYR A 71 3.48 -25.47 12.68
C TYR A 71 3.91 -24.93 11.32
N GLU A 72 3.28 -25.42 10.26
CA GLU A 72 3.53 -24.99 8.89
C GLU A 72 2.25 -24.42 8.28
N CYS A 73 2.39 -23.37 7.46
CA CYS A 73 1.24 -22.77 6.79
C CYS A 73 0.72 -23.68 5.70
N VAL A 74 -0.56 -24.04 5.74
CA VAL A 74 -1.23 -24.92 4.78
C VAL A 74 -1.18 -24.33 3.36
N ASP A 75 -1.46 -23.02 3.24
CA ASP A 75 -1.50 -22.34 1.94
C ASP A 75 -0.13 -22.24 1.25
N HIS A 76 0.96 -22.38 2.01
CA HIS A 76 2.32 -22.22 1.51
C HIS A 76 3.17 -23.46 1.73
N ALA A 77 2.55 -24.60 2.05
CA ALA A 77 3.22 -25.89 2.11
C ALA A 77 3.77 -26.24 0.71
N GLY A 78 5.07 -26.49 0.61
CA GLY A 78 5.72 -26.79 -0.68
C GLY A 78 5.94 -25.59 -1.60
N ALA A 79 5.63 -24.36 -1.18
CA ALA A 79 5.95 -23.17 -1.94
C ALA A 79 7.45 -22.93 -2.03
N ARG A 80 7.89 -22.12 -3.00
CA ARG A 80 9.31 -21.71 -3.16
C ARG A 80 9.86 -20.96 -1.94
N ASP A 81 8.99 -20.28 -1.20
CA ASP A 81 9.27 -19.60 0.06
C ASP A 81 8.24 -20.06 1.10
N PRO A 82 8.43 -21.24 1.72
CA PRO A 82 7.50 -21.80 2.67
C PRO A 82 7.38 -20.94 3.91
N HIS A 83 6.19 -20.90 4.50
CA HIS A 83 5.95 -20.20 5.75
C HIS A 83 6.00 -21.20 6.90
N GLY A 84 7.07 -21.14 7.70
CA GLY A 84 7.32 -22.04 8.81
C GLY A 84 8.65 -22.78 8.66
N PRO A 85 8.95 -23.74 9.56
CA PRO A 85 8.13 -24.08 10.72
C PRO A 85 8.11 -22.99 11.79
N PHE A 86 6.97 -22.87 12.50
CA PHE A 86 6.76 -21.94 13.60
C PHE A 86 6.59 -22.72 14.91
N LEU A 87 6.99 -22.12 16.03
CA LEU A 87 6.63 -22.59 17.35
C LEU A 87 5.23 -22.05 17.69
N VAL A 88 4.55 -22.66 18.66
CA VAL A 88 3.17 -22.28 19.03
C VAL A 88 3.05 -20.84 19.51
N ASP A 89 4.06 -20.35 20.20
CA ASP A 89 4.19 -18.97 20.71
C ASP A 89 4.48 -17.93 19.63
N GLU A 90 4.94 -18.39 18.47
CA GLU A 90 5.18 -17.57 17.29
C GLU A 90 3.93 -17.35 16.43
N LEU A 91 2.88 -18.16 16.63
CA LEU A 91 1.63 -18.07 15.89
C LEU A 91 0.80 -16.86 16.32
N LEU A 92 0.06 -16.28 15.38
CA LEU A 92 -0.81 -15.16 15.71
C LEU A 92 -2.10 -15.65 16.39
N GLY A 93 -2.30 -15.23 17.63
CA GLY A 93 -3.58 -15.37 18.31
C GLY A 93 -4.67 -14.47 17.73
N VAL A 94 -5.93 -14.69 18.15
CA VAL A 94 -7.13 -14.03 17.60
C VAL A 94 -7.04 -12.49 17.60
N SER A 95 -6.53 -11.87 18.65
CA SER A 95 -6.39 -10.41 18.72
C SER A 95 -5.40 -9.87 17.68
N ALA A 96 -4.21 -10.47 17.61
CA ALA A 96 -3.18 -10.07 16.64
C ALA A 96 -3.62 -10.31 15.20
N GLN A 97 -4.40 -11.37 14.95
CA GLN A 97 -5.01 -11.61 13.62
C GLN A 97 -5.97 -10.49 13.22
N ARG A 98 -6.83 -10.03 14.14
CA ARG A 98 -7.77 -8.91 13.89
C ARG A 98 -7.03 -7.62 13.57
N ASP A 99 -5.97 -7.32 14.32
CA ASP A 99 -5.14 -6.14 14.09
C ASP A 99 -4.42 -6.21 12.73
N ALA A 100 -3.89 -7.37 12.39
CA ALA A 100 -3.26 -7.62 11.10
C ALA A 100 -4.26 -7.48 9.95
N ALA A 101 -5.44 -8.06 10.06
CA ALA A 101 -6.51 -7.97 9.06
C ALA A 101 -6.97 -6.52 8.85
N ALA A 102 -7.18 -5.77 9.94
CA ALA A 102 -7.54 -4.36 9.89
C ALA A 102 -6.45 -3.51 9.21
N SER A 103 -5.18 -3.79 9.49
CA SER A 103 -4.05 -3.10 8.86
C SER A 103 -3.97 -3.38 7.36
N ARG A 104 -4.19 -4.63 6.97
CA ARG A 104 -4.24 -5.07 5.56
C ARG A 104 -5.39 -4.41 4.81
N GLY A 105 -6.57 -4.33 5.43
CA GLY A 105 -7.73 -3.63 4.87
C GLY A 105 -7.45 -2.13 4.64
N ARG A 106 -6.76 -1.46 5.56
CA ARG A 106 -6.34 -0.06 5.36
C ARG A 106 -5.37 0.11 4.19
N LEU A 107 -4.42 -0.81 4.05
CA LEU A 107 -3.46 -0.79 2.93
C LEU A 107 -4.14 -1.02 1.58
N ALA A 108 -5.06 -1.98 1.50
CA ALA A 108 -5.83 -2.26 0.29
C ALA A 108 -6.65 -1.05 -0.16
N ARG A 109 -7.35 -0.39 0.77
CA ARG A 109 -8.11 0.83 0.47
C ARG A 109 -7.21 1.96 -0.05
N ARG A 110 -6.03 2.16 0.55
CA ARG A 110 -5.06 3.15 0.08
C ARG A 110 -4.58 2.85 -1.34
N ALA A 111 -4.24 1.60 -1.62
CA ALA A 111 -3.83 1.17 -2.95
C ALA A 111 -4.92 1.41 -4.00
N GLN A 112 -6.18 1.13 -3.66
CA GLN A 112 -7.32 1.37 -4.55
C GLN A 112 -7.54 2.85 -4.84
N VAL A 113 -7.40 3.72 -3.83
CA VAL A 113 -7.51 5.17 -4.03
C VAL A 113 -6.40 5.69 -4.96
N GLN A 114 -5.19 5.16 -4.80
CA GLN A 114 -4.05 5.54 -5.62
C GLN A 114 -4.14 5.03 -7.07
N SER A 115 -4.78 3.88 -7.28
CA SER A 115 -4.96 3.29 -8.61
C SER A 115 -6.15 3.87 -9.39
N ARG A 116 -7.01 4.66 -8.76
CA ARG A 116 -8.05 5.38 -9.49
C ARG A 116 -7.41 6.36 -10.46
N PRO A 117 -7.71 6.27 -11.76
CA PRO A 117 -7.22 7.25 -12.71
C PRO A 117 -7.65 8.64 -12.21
N ARG A 118 -6.69 9.54 -12.08
CA ARG A 118 -7.02 10.94 -11.79
C ARG A 118 -8.05 11.39 -12.83
N PRO A 119 -9.20 11.96 -12.42
CA PRO A 119 -10.11 12.53 -13.37
C PRO A 119 -9.29 13.51 -14.22
N GLN A 120 -9.15 13.18 -15.49
CA GLN A 120 -8.56 14.11 -16.44
C GLN A 120 -9.57 15.26 -16.49
N LEU A 121 -9.25 16.34 -15.76
CA LEU A 121 -9.95 17.59 -15.96
C LEU A 121 -9.90 17.88 -17.45
N PRO A 122 -11.04 18.12 -18.11
CA PRO A 122 -11.04 18.49 -19.50
C PRO A 122 -10.05 19.66 -19.62
N ALA A 123 -9.06 19.51 -20.49
CA ALA A 123 -8.12 20.59 -20.76
C ALA A 123 -8.97 21.81 -21.13
N LEU A 124 -9.06 22.78 -20.23
CA LEU A 124 -9.70 24.05 -20.58
C LEU A 124 -8.99 24.54 -21.83
N PRO A 125 -9.73 24.78 -22.93
CA PRO A 125 -9.12 25.30 -24.13
C PRO A 125 -8.43 26.62 -23.74
N LEU A 126 -7.10 26.60 -23.70
CA LEU A 126 -6.34 27.82 -23.51
C LEU A 126 -6.78 28.79 -24.58
N PRO A 127 -7.17 30.01 -24.23
CA PRO A 127 -7.54 31.01 -25.23
C PRO A 127 -6.38 31.11 -26.21
N ASP A 128 -6.70 30.96 -27.49
CA ASP A 128 -5.72 31.05 -28.56
C ASP A 128 -4.87 32.31 -28.34
N ALA A 129 -3.56 32.12 -28.22
CA ALA A 129 -2.63 33.22 -27.91
C ALA A 129 -2.82 34.38 -28.91
N ALA A 130 -3.15 34.04 -30.18
CA ALA A 130 -3.48 35.01 -31.18
C ALA A 130 -4.75 35.84 -30.87
N ARG A 131 -5.75 35.22 -30.23
CA ARG A 131 -6.97 35.95 -29.79
C ARG A 131 -6.67 36.88 -28.62
N LEU A 132 -5.84 36.44 -27.70
CA LEU A 132 -5.42 37.26 -26.55
C LEU A 132 -4.66 38.50 -27.01
N TRP A 133 -3.72 38.34 -27.95
CA TRP A 133 -2.96 39.44 -28.53
C TRP A 133 -3.82 40.42 -29.33
N ARG A 134 -4.84 39.94 -30.05
CA ARG A 134 -5.79 40.80 -30.78
C ARG A 134 -6.64 41.64 -29.81
N LEU A 135 -7.06 41.07 -28.69
CA LEU A 135 -7.81 41.82 -27.66
C LEU A 135 -6.97 42.88 -26.98
N ILE A 136 -5.70 42.57 -26.67
CA ILE A 136 -4.76 43.53 -26.09
C ILE A 136 -4.50 44.69 -27.09
N ALA A 137 -4.23 44.37 -28.36
CA ALA A 137 -3.99 45.36 -29.39
C ALA A 137 -5.23 46.28 -29.61
N ALA A 138 -6.43 45.71 -29.62
CA ALA A 138 -7.65 46.49 -29.74
C ALA A 138 -7.86 47.43 -28.56
N ALA A 139 -7.61 46.94 -27.32
CA ALA A 139 -7.73 47.73 -26.12
C ALA A 139 -6.72 48.91 -26.08
N THR A 140 -5.48 48.69 -26.56
CA THR A 140 -4.46 49.77 -26.63
C THR A 140 -4.80 50.81 -27.65
N VAL A 141 -5.33 50.44 -28.80
CA VAL A 141 -5.78 51.40 -29.83
C VAL A 141 -6.94 52.22 -29.33
N LEU A 142 -7.90 51.61 -28.64
CA LEU A 142 -9.04 52.31 -28.08
C LEU A 142 -8.62 53.32 -27.01
N ALA A 143 -7.72 52.93 -26.14
CA ALA A 143 -7.17 53.83 -25.12
C ALA A 143 -6.43 55.00 -25.72
N ALA A 144 -5.66 54.80 -26.76
CA ALA A 144 -4.92 55.85 -27.49
C ALA A 144 -5.89 56.86 -28.18
N THR A 145 -6.98 56.33 -28.80
CA THR A 145 -7.97 57.22 -29.47
C THR A 145 -8.77 58.05 -28.44
N VAL A 146 -9.15 57.49 -27.29
CA VAL A 146 -9.80 58.21 -26.23
C VAL A 146 -8.88 59.32 -25.68
N ALA A 147 -7.61 59.00 -25.41
CA ALA A 147 -6.66 59.99 -24.91
C ALA A 147 -6.35 61.12 -25.94
N PHE A 148 -6.45 60.84 -27.22
CA PHE A 148 -6.30 61.85 -28.26
C PHE A 148 -7.50 62.79 -28.40
N LEU A 149 -8.73 62.26 -28.25
CA LEU A 149 -9.95 63.04 -28.30
C LEU A 149 -10.24 63.85 -27.06
N SER A 150 -9.61 63.58 -25.92
CA SER A 150 -9.75 64.26 -24.65
C SER A 150 -8.75 65.40 -24.45
N ARG A 151 -7.91 65.70 -25.47
CA ARG A 151 -7.00 66.86 -25.49
C ARG A 151 -7.55 68.01 -26.31
#